data_c7e1ca621846e66a70f1533f0708fbfe
#
_entry.id   c7e1ca621846e66a70f1533f0708fbfe
#
_cell.length_a   1.000
_cell.length_b   1.000
_cell.length_c   1.000
_cell.angle_alpha   90.00
_cell.angle_beta   90.00
_cell.angle_gamma   90.00
#
_symmetry.space_group_name_H-M   'P 1'
#
loop_
_entity.id
_entity.type
_entity.pdbx_description
1 polymer ?
#
loop_
_entity_poly.entity_id
_entity_poly.type
_entity_poly.pdbx_seq_one_letter_code
_entity_poly.pdbx_strand_id
1 'polypeptide(L)'
;MTELTALNIPHMLVSAFEGIGTVGPLVHPSQSACLHCLDLTRRDRDPAWPMVTAHLGGYPAGEIACDTTLAALVAAEATRHALAYLDGHPSIVTNGTIDILPDWQRKRRTWAIHPQCRCIRNNPDSLRMVRAATRD
;
A
#
# COMPACT_ATOMS: atom_id res chain seq x y z
N MET A 1 11.00 -3.46 -2.10
CA MET A 1 9.59 -3.74 -2.45
C MET A 1 9.36 -3.92 -3.93
N THR A 2 10.08 -3.22 -4.77
CA THR A 2 10.08 -3.46 -6.23
C THR A 2 10.46 -4.92 -6.56
N GLU A 3 11.36 -5.51 -5.80
CA GLU A 3 11.80 -6.91 -5.97
C GLU A 3 10.66 -7.90 -5.72
N LEU A 4 9.87 -7.72 -4.65
CA LEU A 4 8.75 -8.62 -4.35
C LEU A 4 7.70 -8.61 -5.46
N THR A 5 7.41 -7.42 -6.00
CA THR A 5 6.51 -7.28 -7.14
C THR A 5 7.08 -7.95 -8.39
N ALA A 6 8.37 -7.79 -8.65
CA ALA A 6 9.04 -8.41 -9.80
C ALA A 6 9.08 -9.93 -9.69
N LEU A 7 9.22 -10.47 -8.48
CA LEU A 7 9.21 -11.91 -8.19
C LEU A 7 7.80 -12.49 -8.07
N ASN A 8 6.77 -11.67 -8.28
CA ASN A 8 5.35 -12.08 -8.14
C ASN A 8 5.00 -12.61 -6.74
N ILE A 9 5.61 -12.04 -5.70
CA ILE A 9 5.37 -12.43 -4.31
C ILE A 9 4.32 -11.50 -3.69
N PRO A 10 3.16 -12.02 -3.24
CA PRO A 10 2.20 -11.24 -2.48
C PRO A 10 2.82 -10.68 -1.19
N HIS A 11 2.55 -9.42 -0.89
CA HIS A 11 3.14 -8.77 0.27
C HIS A 11 2.24 -7.63 0.78
N MET A 12 2.45 -7.25 2.02
CA MET A 12 1.69 -6.18 2.67
C MET A 12 2.64 -5.22 3.38
N LEU A 13 2.38 -3.92 3.22
CA LEU A 13 3.08 -2.90 4.01
C LEU A 13 2.40 -2.74 5.36
N VAL A 14 3.21 -2.69 6.39
CA VAL A 14 2.77 -2.42 7.76
C VAL A 14 3.78 -1.49 8.40
N SER A 15 3.34 -0.41 9.00
CA SER A 15 4.23 0.52 9.68
C SER A 15 3.57 1.19 10.89
N ALA A 16 4.37 1.53 11.87
CA ALA A 16 4.01 2.39 12.98
C ALA A 16 5.15 3.41 13.14
N PHE A 17 4.88 4.65 12.79
CA PHE A 17 5.88 5.69 12.71
C PHE A 17 5.29 7.05 13.10
N GLU A 18 5.98 7.76 13.98
CA GLU A 18 5.55 9.09 14.45
C GLU A 18 4.11 9.14 14.96
N GLY A 19 3.71 8.14 15.73
CA GLY A 19 2.36 8.05 16.30
C GLY A 19 1.26 7.66 15.33
N ILE A 20 1.59 7.35 14.06
CA ILE A 20 0.63 6.92 13.04
C ILE A 20 0.92 5.48 12.65
N GLY A 21 -0.11 4.63 12.75
CA GLY A 21 -0.07 3.27 12.25
C GLY A 21 -0.66 3.19 10.84
N THR A 22 -0.02 2.42 9.97
CA THR A 22 -0.53 2.18 8.62
C THR A 22 -0.51 0.69 8.31
N VAL A 23 -1.63 0.18 7.84
CA VAL A 23 -1.78 -1.21 7.37
C VAL A 23 -2.24 -1.19 5.92
N GLY A 24 -1.52 -1.90 5.07
CA GLY A 24 -1.77 -1.96 3.63
C GLY A 24 -0.84 -1.03 2.84
N PRO A 25 -0.88 -1.18 1.52
CA PRO A 25 -1.73 -2.10 0.78
C PRO A 25 -1.26 -3.56 0.92
N LEU A 26 -2.21 -4.49 0.83
CA LEU A 26 -1.94 -5.89 0.50
C LEU A 26 -1.82 -5.99 -1.01
N VAL A 27 -0.62 -6.24 -1.47
CA VAL A 27 -0.28 -6.24 -2.90
C VAL A 27 -0.36 -7.66 -3.44
N HIS A 28 -1.26 -7.84 -4.41
CA HIS A 28 -1.25 -8.99 -5.32
C HIS A 28 -0.54 -8.53 -6.61
N PRO A 29 0.72 -8.92 -6.83
CA PRO A 29 1.48 -8.42 -7.97
C PRO A 29 0.72 -8.57 -9.29
N SER A 30 0.73 -7.53 -10.10
CA SER A 30 0.00 -7.43 -11.38
C SER A 30 -1.53 -7.41 -11.30
N GLN A 31 -2.13 -7.52 -10.12
CA GLN A 31 -3.59 -7.60 -9.95
C GLN A 31 -4.15 -6.45 -9.10
N SER A 32 -3.34 -5.89 -8.20
CA SER A 32 -3.76 -4.82 -7.32
C SER A 32 -2.76 -3.66 -7.32
N ALA A 33 -3.18 -2.51 -6.78
CA ALA A 33 -2.31 -1.36 -6.61
C ALA A 33 -1.09 -1.72 -5.74
N CYS A 34 0.08 -1.43 -6.24
CA CYS A 34 1.34 -1.58 -5.51
C CYS A 34 1.75 -0.24 -4.87
N LEU A 35 2.80 -0.25 -4.06
CA LEU A 35 3.27 0.98 -3.41
C LEU A 35 3.66 2.07 -4.40
N HIS A 36 4.20 1.71 -5.55
CA HIS A 36 4.52 2.68 -6.58
C HIS A 36 3.25 3.32 -7.18
N CYS A 37 2.16 2.57 -7.31
CA CYS A 37 0.87 3.14 -7.70
C CYS A 37 0.41 4.22 -6.71
N LEU A 38 0.57 3.96 -5.40
CA LEU A 38 0.22 4.91 -4.35
C LEU A 38 1.07 6.18 -4.45
N ASP A 39 2.38 6.04 -4.66
CA ASP A 39 3.29 7.17 -4.80
C ASP A 39 2.97 8.01 -6.04
N LEU A 40 2.66 7.37 -7.16
CA LEU A 40 2.24 8.07 -8.37
C LEU A 40 0.93 8.83 -8.17
N THR A 41 -0.05 8.22 -7.49
CA THR A 41 -1.31 8.87 -7.16
C THR A 41 -1.11 10.06 -6.22
N ARG A 42 -0.23 9.94 -5.24
CA ARG A 42 0.12 11.05 -4.33
C ARG A 42 0.82 12.18 -5.08
N ARG A 43 1.75 11.83 -5.96
CA ARG A 43 2.44 12.81 -6.84
C ARG A 43 1.44 13.59 -7.70
N ASP A 44 0.43 12.92 -8.24
CA ASP A 44 -0.56 13.57 -9.09
C ASP A 44 -1.43 14.56 -8.28
N ARG A 45 -1.65 14.27 -6.99
CA ARG A 45 -2.36 15.17 -6.07
C ARG A 45 -1.48 16.30 -5.52
N ASP A 46 -0.22 16.00 -5.30
CA ASP A 46 0.78 16.92 -4.76
C ASP A 46 2.11 16.76 -5.50
N PRO A 47 2.43 17.67 -6.44
CA PRO A 47 3.69 17.61 -7.19
C PRO A 47 4.95 17.67 -6.33
N ALA A 48 4.87 18.17 -5.09
CA ALA A 48 5.98 18.18 -4.14
C ALA A 48 6.21 16.80 -3.46
N TRP A 49 5.33 15.83 -3.64
CA TRP A 49 5.41 14.52 -3.00
C TRP A 49 6.77 13.81 -3.20
N PRO A 50 7.37 13.79 -4.40
CA PRO A 50 8.69 13.16 -4.58
C PRO A 50 9.79 13.82 -3.74
N MET A 51 9.71 15.13 -3.55
CA MET A 51 10.67 15.86 -2.71
C MET A 51 10.44 15.56 -1.23
N VAL A 52 9.19 15.50 -0.79
CA VAL A 52 8.82 15.14 0.58
C VAL A 52 9.31 13.74 0.93
N THR A 53 9.09 12.76 0.05
CA THR A 53 9.55 11.38 0.27
C THR A 53 11.06 11.26 0.26
N ALA A 54 11.77 12.02 -0.56
CA ALA A 54 13.23 12.05 -0.56
C ALA A 54 13.80 12.59 0.76
N HIS A 55 13.13 13.57 1.39
CA HIS A 55 13.53 14.10 2.69
C HIS A 55 13.16 13.17 3.86
N LEU A 56 12.07 12.42 3.73
CA LEU A 56 11.63 11.42 4.70
C LEU A 56 12.28 10.04 4.46
N GLY A 57 12.96 9.87 3.35
CA GLY A 57 13.56 8.63 2.88
C GLY A 57 14.81 8.23 3.61
N GLY A 58 14.66 7.84 4.82
CA GLY A 58 15.67 7.29 5.71
C GLY A 58 15.15 7.44 7.13
N TYR A 59 15.15 6.35 7.88
CA TYR A 59 14.88 6.46 9.31
C TYR A 59 16.00 7.31 9.91
N PRO A 60 15.69 8.41 10.62
CA PRO A 60 16.72 9.12 11.35
C PRO A 60 17.44 8.14 12.26
N ALA A 61 18.76 8.30 12.38
CA ALA A 61 19.53 7.59 13.39
C ALA A 61 18.99 7.99 14.76
N GLY A 62 18.16 7.15 15.36
CA GLY A 62 17.51 7.43 16.63
C GLY A 62 16.25 6.60 16.86
N GLU A 63 15.60 6.83 17.96
CA GLU A 63 14.36 6.13 18.30
C GLU A 63 13.18 6.61 17.44
N ILE A 64 12.43 5.66 16.90
CA ILE A 64 11.18 5.94 16.21
C ILE A 64 10.09 6.16 17.25
N ALA A 65 9.36 7.28 17.14
CA ALA A 65 8.25 7.57 18.03
C ALA A 65 7.07 6.63 17.74
N CYS A 66 6.98 5.59 18.54
CA CYS A 66 5.88 4.61 18.48
C CYS A 66 5.67 4.03 19.87
N ASP A 67 4.45 4.15 20.41
CA ASP A 67 4.12 3.46 21.65
C ASP A 67 3.79 1.98 21.42
N THR A 68 3.93 1.19 22.48
CA THR A 68 3.69 -0.27 22.43
C THR A 68 2.25 -0.62 22.05
N THR A 69 1.29 0.18 22.47
CA THR A 69 -0.14 -0.03 22.16
C THR A 69 -0.42 0.16 20.68
N LEU A 70 0.11 1.21 20.07
CA LEU A 70 -0.01 1.43 18.63
C LEU A 70 0.63 0.29 17.84
N ALA A 71 1.82 -0.14 18.23
CA ALA A 71 2.51 -1.26 17.61
C ALA A 71 1.70 -2.56 17.69
N ALA A 72 1.11 -2.86 18.86
CA ALA A 72 0.27 -4.03 19.07
C ALA A 72 -1.01 -3.96 18.22
N LEU A 73 -1.66 -2.80 18.16
CA LEU A 73 -2.88 -2.58 17.38
C LEU A 73 -2.62 -2.75 15.87
N VAL A 74 -1.54 -2.18 15.36
CA VAL A 74 -1.13 -2.31 13.97
C VAL A 74 -0.80 -3.76 13.64
N ALA A 75 -0.07 -4.46 14.51
CA ALA A 75 0.26 -5.87 14.32
C ALA A 75 -0.99 -6.76 14.28
N ALA A 76 -1.95 -6.53 15.16
CA ALA A 76 -3.21 -7.27 15.19
C ALA A 76 -4.04 -7.03 13.93
N GLU A 77 -4.16 -5.78 13.50
CA GLU A 77 -4.87 -5.42 12.25
C GLU A 77 -4.21 -6.07 11.03
N ALA A 78 -2.89 -5.96 10.91
CA ALA A 78 -2.14 -6.58 9.83
C ALA A 78 -2.32 -8.09 9.80
N THR A 79 -2.31 -8.73 10.95
CA THR A 79 -2.51 -10.19 11.08
C THR A 79 -3.88 -10.62 10.57
N ARG A 80 -4.95 -9.88 10.88
CA ARG A 80 -6.29 -10.17 10.35
C ARG A 80 -6.31 -10.19 8.82
N HIS A 81 -5.67 -9.22 8.19
CA HIS A 81 -5.62 -9.14 6.72
C HIS A 81 -4.73 -10.23 6.12
N ALA A 82 -3.64 -10.57 6.77
CA ALA A 82 -2.79 -11.69 6.36
C ALA A 82 -3.53 -13.02 6.44
N LEU A 83 -4.26 -13.27 7.52
CA LEU A 83 -5.09 -14.48 7.68
C LEU A 83 -6.21 -14.52 6.64
N ALA A 84 -6.89 -13.41 6.37
CA ALA A 84 -7.90 -13.33 5.33
C ALA A 84 -7.32 -13.73 3.95
N TYR A 85 -6.12 -13.26 3.64
CA TYR A 85 -5.43 -13.66 2.42
C TYR A 85 -5.15 -15.17 2.38
N LEU A 86 -4.62 -15.74 3.46
CA LEU A 86 -4.30 -17.18 3.52
C LEU A 86 -5.56 -18.05 3.44
N ASP A 87 -6.68 -17.57 3.96
CA ASP A 87 -7.98 -18.26 3.93
C ASP A 87 -8.76 -18.04 2.62
N GLY A 88 -8.21 -17.28 1.68
CA GLY A 88 -8.86 -16.97 0.42
C GLY A 88 -10.03 -15.98 0.53
N HIS A 89 -10.09 -15.20 1.60
CA HIS A 89 -11.11 -14.19 1.83
C HIS A 89 -10.66 -12.82 1.30
N PRO A 90 -11.59 -11.97 0.82
CA PRO A 90 -11.24 -10.61 0.41
C PRO A 90 -10.80 -9.77 1.61
N SER A 91 -9.90 -8.83 1.37
CA SER A 91 -9.41 -7.88 2.35
C SER A 91 -9.61 -6.45 1.87
N ILE A 92 -10.06 -5.57 2.75
CA ILE A 92 -10.25 -4.14 2.44
C ILE A 92 -8.94 -3.40 2.20
N VAL A 93 -7.81 -3.97 2.56
CA VAL A 93 -6.48 -3.41 2.26
C VAL A 93 -5.90 -3.91 0.94
N THR A 94 -6.58 -4.80 0.24
CA THR A 94 -6.35 -5.00 -1.19
C THR A 94 -6.89 -3.80 -1.93
N ASN A 95 -6.05 -3.04 -2.63
CA ASN A 95 -6.39 -1.71 -3.15
C ASN A 95 -6.86 -0.74 -2.05
N GLY A 96 -6.31 -0.86 -0.87
CA GLY A 96 -6.69 -0.02 0.27
C GLY A 96 -5.58 0.11 1.31
N THR A 97 -5.70 1.13 2.14
CA THR A 97 -4.89 1.33 3.33
C THR A 97 -5.76 1.76 4.49
N ILE A 98 -5.36 1.41 5.70
CA ILE A 98 -5.96 1.87 6.95
C ILE A 98 -4.89 2.63 7.72
N ASP A 99 -5.12 3.90 8.00
CA ASP A 99 -4.30 4.72 8.89
C ASP A 99 -4.96 4.78 10.27
N ILE A 100 -4.18 4.51 11.31
CA ILE A 100 -4.56 4.65 12.71
C ILE A 100 -3.90 5.91 13.22
N LEU A 101 -4.71 6.92 13.51
CA LEU A 101 -4.25 8.26 13.86
C LEU A 101 -4.07 8.43 15.39
N PRO A 102 -3.29 9.46 15.84
CA PRO A 102 -3.06 9.71 17.27
C PRO A 102 -4.33 10.04 18.06
N ASP A 103 -5.39 10.54 17.40
CA ASP A 103 -6.70 10.82 17.98
C ASP A 103 -7.63 9.59 17.98
N TRP A 104 -7.06 8.40 17.77
CA TRP A 104 -7.75 7.11 17.70
C TRP A 104 -8.68 6.93 16.50
N GLN A 105 -8.76 7.88 15.59
CA GLN A 105 -9.51 7.73 14.35
C GLN A 105 -8.82 6.74 13.42
N ARG A 106 -9.63 6.00 12.70
CA ARG A 106 -9.17 5.10 11.65
C ARG A 106 -9.59 5.68 10.31
N LYS A 107 -8.62 5.96 9.46
CA LYS A 107 -8.87 6.52 8.13
C LYS A 107 -8.61 5.46 7.07
N ARG A 108 -9.67 5.03 6.41
CA ARG A 108 -9.56 4.15 5.25
C ARG A 108 -9.39 4.97 3.98
N ARG A 109 -8.47 4.53 3.13
CA ARG A 109 -8.29 5.05 1.78
C ARG A 109 -8.34 3.92 0.78
N THR A 110 -8.94 4.18 -0.38
CA THR A 110 -8.94 3.26 -1.51
C THR A 110 -7.96 3.74 -2.57
N TRP A 111 -7.32 2.78 -3.22
CA TRP A 111 -6.30 3.04 -4.24
C TRP A 111 -6.61 2.23 -5.49
N ALA A 112 -6.24 2.75 -6.64
CA ALA A 112 -6.33 2.05 -7.91
C ALA A 112 -4.93 1.83 -8.49
N ILE A 113 -4.81 0.87 -9.39
CA ILE A 113 -3.60 0.72 -10.21
C ILE A 113 -3.42 2.00 -11.01
N HIS A 114 -2.24 2.61 -10.88
CA HIS A 114 -1.96 3.85 -11.58
C HIS A 114 -1.61 3.58 -13.06
N PRO A 115 -2.18 4.32 -14.02
CA PRO A 115 -1.96 4.08 -15.46
C PRO A 115 -0.48 4.12 -15.88
N GLN A 116 0.33 4.93 -15.21
CA GLN A 116 1.77 5.05 -15.48
C GLN A 116 2.62 4.04 -14.72
N CYS A 117 2.01 3.21 -13.86
CA CYS A 117 2.74 2.19 -13.14
C CYS A 117 3.00 0.97 -14.03
N ARG A 118 4.23 0.46 -13.96
CA ARG A 118 4.64 -0.71 -14.74
C ARG A 118 4.29 -2.05 -14.08
N CYS A 119 3.68 -2.03 -12.89
CA CYS A 119 3.39 -3.24 -12.13
C CYS A 119 2.44 -4.20 -12.84
N ILE A 120 1.63 -3.72 -13.77
CA ILE A 120 0.69 -4.55 -14.56
C ILE A 120 1.30 -5.20 -15.80
N ARG A 121 2.55 -4.90 -16.15
CA ARG A 121 3.17 -5.39 -17.39
C ARG A 121 3.29 -6.92 -17.46
N ASN A 122 3.34 -7.58 -16.32
CA ASN A 122 3.45 -9.02 -16.22
C ASN A 122 2.08 -9.73 -16.08
N ASN A 123 0.98 -8.98 -16.15
CA ASN A 123 -0.35 -9.58 -16.11
C ASN A 123 -0.79 -9.96 -17.53
N PRO A 124 -1.00 -11.26 -17.83
CA PRO A 124 -1.49 -11.69 -19.14
C PRO A 124 -2.88 -11.13 -19.50
N ASP A 125 -3.67 -10.74 -18.50
CA ASP A 125 -4.99 -10.12 -18.69
C ASP A 125 -4.94 -8.60 -18.86
N SER A 126 -3.78 -7.96 -18.70
CA SER A 126 -3.63 -6.49 -18.84
C SER A 126 -4.01 -6.01 -20.23
N LEU A 127 -3.76 -6.79 -21.27
CA LEU A 127 -4.15 -6.49 -22.64
C LEU A 127 -5.67 -6.59 -22.86
N ARG A 128 -6.38 -7.40 -22.08
CA ARG A 128 -7.84 -7.48 -22.11
C ARG A 128 -8.48 -6.26 -21.47
N MET A 129 -7.90 -5.77 -20.37
CA MET A 129 -8.37 -4.57 -19.68
C MET A 129 -8.21 -3.31 -20.54
N VAL A 130 -7.09 -3.17 -21.27
CA VAL A 130 -6.87 -2.04 -22.18
C VAL A 130 -7.86 -2.08 -23.36
N ARG A 131 -8.15 -3.27 -23.91
CA ARG A 131 -9.12 -3.42 -25.01
C ARG A 131 -10.57 -3.19 -24.59
N ALA A 132 -10.91 -3.41 -23.32
CA ALA A 132 -12.24 -3.10 -22.81
C ALA A 132 -12.44 -1.59 -22.61
N ALA A 133 -11.41 -0.87 -22.18
CA ALA A 133 -11.45 0.57 -21.96
C ALA A 133 -11.47 1.42 -23.26
N THR A 134 -11.12 0.83 -24.41
CA THR A 134 -11.11 1.52 -25.72
C THR A 134 -12.38 1.28 -26.55
N ARG A 135 -13.41 0.67 -25.98
CA ARG A 135 -14.67 0.35 -26.69
C ARG A 135 -15.88 1.21 -26.29
N ASP A 136 -15.68 2.22 -25.44
CA ASP A 136 -16.72 3.22 -25.11
C ASP A 136 -16.45 4.56 -25.81
#